data_95fbc153fc4f97181b168630388f06f2
#
_entry.id   95fbc153fc4f97181b168630388f06f2
#
_cell.length_a   1.000
_cell.length_b   1.000
_cell.length_c   1.000
_cell.angle_alpha   90.00
_cell.angle_beta   90.00
_cell.angle_gamma   90.00
#
_symmetry.space_group_name_H-M   'P 1'
#
loop_
_entity.id
_entity.type
_entity.pdbx_description
1 polymer ?
#
loop_
_entity_poly.entity_id
_entity_poly.type
_entity_poly.pdbx_seq_one_letter_code
_entity_poly.pdbx_strand_id
1 'polypeptide(L)'
;MQLLPVNLAYFLEVARTGSVTEAAHALNVAPSAISRQVAKLESGIGVPLFARHPRGMTLTEAGSRLLAHARRTETESTTLVEELRTGRGAEARSVAVACSEGFARRLVPRAIADFRCAHPDVAFRVDVVARQEATRRVVEGLADVAVTYTMGPQHDVRVECAVVVPVAAIVPLGHELADRDRIGLADLCAYPLALASPGTSQRELFDIGAQLEGITVRPALVCDSLAPQYEFVRAGGGLALVGDLGDIEQSAATEGVTYVPVDHPVFRQREAQVQTATGRRPSWSATQFTELLVTSLRRDRSP
;
A
#
# COMPACT_ATOMS: atom_id res chain seq x y z
N MET A 1 14.36 26.89 1.49
CA MET A 1 15.78 26.57 1.81
C MET A 1 15.85 25.05 1.92
N GLN A 2 16.61 24.41 1.07
CA GLN A 2 16.81 22.94 1.19
C GLN A 2 17.98 22.69 2.16
N LEU A 3 17.77 21.86 3.18
CA LEU A 3 18.83 21.42 4.10
C LEU A 3 19.59 20.20 3.55
N LEU A 4 19.21 19.71 2.38
CA LEU A 4 19.85 18.57 1.74
C LEU A 4 21.20 18.98 1.13
N PRO A 5 22.28 18.19 1.29
CA PRO A 5 23.52 18.38 0.55
C PRO A 5 23.29 18.33 -0.96
N VAL A 6 23.95 19.24 -1.70
CA VAL A 6 23.76 19.40 -3.16
C VAL A 6 23.99 18.11 -3.95
N ASN A 7 25.00 17.32 -3.57
CA ASN A 7 25.31 16.05 -4.21
C ASN A 7 24.16 15.02 -4.03
N LEU A 8 23.51 15.04 -2.87
CA LEU A 8 22.38 14.17 -2.59
C LEU A 8 21.11 14.60 -3.33
N ALA A 9 20.87 15.93 -3.43
CA ALA A 9 19.77 16.47 -4.21
C ALA A 9 19.91 16.13 -5.70
N TYR A 10 21.13 16.23 -6.26
CA TYR A 10 21.40 15.85 -7.64
C TYR A 10 21.26 14.35 -7.88
N PHE A 11 21.72 13.53 -6.93
CA PHE A 11 21.51 12.08 -6.97
C PHE A 11 20.02 11.72 -7.00
N LEU A 12 19.19 12.34 -6.15
CA LEU A 12 17.74 12.13 -6.14
C LEU A 12 17.10 12.44 -7.48
N GLU A 13 17.46 13.57 -8.09
CA GLU A 13 16.88 13.99 -9.36
C GLU A 13 17.30 13.08 -10.52
N VAL A 14 18.55 12.61 -10.55
CA VAL A 14 19.00 11.61 -11.54
C VAL A 14 18.29 10.28 -11.33
N ALA A 15 18.08 9.86 -10.09
CA ALA A 15 17.33 8.64 -9.77
C ALA A 15 15.85 8.72 -10.20
N ARG A 16 15.25 9.92 -10.15
CA ARG A 16 13.86 10.17 -10.56
C ARG A 16 13.70 10.16 -12.08
N THR A 17 14.63 10.80 -12.80
CA THR A 17 14.52 11.00 -14.26
C THR A 17 15.18 9.89 -15.08
N GLY A 18 16.11 9.13 -14.48
CA GLY A 18 16.95 8.15 -15.19
C GLY A 18 17.96 8.79 -16.14
N SER A 19 18.12 10.13 -16.14
CA SER A 19 18.92 10.89 -17.09
C SER A 19 19.59 12.11 -16.46
N VAL A 20 20.90 12.22 -16.65
CA VAL A 20 21.65 13.41 -16.18
C VAL A 20 21.17 14.69 -16.90
N THR A 21 20.81 14.59 -18.18
CA THR A 21 20.35 15.74 -18.97
C THR A 21 18.99 16.22 -18.52
N GLU A 22 18.06 15.31 -18.30
CA GLU A 22 16.72 15.66 -17.78
C GLU A 22 16.78 16.20 -16.36
N ALA A 23 17.60 15.59 -15.51
CA ALA A 23 17.85 16.10 -14.16
C ALA A 23 18.44 17.51 -14.17
N ALA A 24 19.38 17.77 -15.07
CA ALA A 24 19.99 19.10 -15.24
C ALA A 24 18.96 20.15 -15.69
N HIS A 25 18.07 19.78 -16.61
CA HIS A 25 16.98 20.63 -17.04
C HIS A 25 16.01 20.94 -15.90
N ALA A 26 15.60 19.90 -15.14
CA ALA A 26 14.67 20.05 -14.01
C ALA A 26 15.24 20.95 -12.90
N LEU A 27 16.54 20.85 -12.63
CA LEU A 27 17.23 21.65 -11.61
C LEU A 27 17.80 22.98 -12.10
N ASN A 28 17.65 23.26 -13.40
CA ASN A 28 18.19 24.47 -14.05
C ASN A 28 19.71 24.64 -13.84
N VAL A 29 20.47 23.56 -14.04
CA VAL A 29 21.93 23.53 -13.91
C VAL A 29 22.59 22.86 -15.13
N ALA A 30 23.90 23.00 -15.28
CA ALA A 30 24.64 22.33 -16.36
C ALA A 30 24.72 20.81 -16.09
N PRO A 31 24.55 19.93 -17.12
CA PRO A 31 24.70 18.48 -16.99
C PRO A 31 26.05 18.04 -16.40
N SER A 32 27.12 18.78 -16.71
CA SER A 32 28.46 18.55 -16.17
C SER A 32 28.55 18.77 -14.65
N ALA A 33 27.73 19.67 -14.10
CA ALA A 33 27.66 19.90 -12.64
C ALA A 33 27.04 18.69 -11.94
N ILE A 34 25.95 18.14 -12.46
CA ILE A 34 25.31 16.93 -11.92
C ILE A 34 26.26 15.74 -12.02
N SER A 35 26.84 15.48 -13.21
CA SER A 35 27.78 14.37 -13.41
C SER A 35 28.95 14.42 -12.43
N ARG A 36 29.51 15.59 -12.18
CA ARG A 36 30.63 15.77 -11.23
C ARG A 36 30.21 15.52 -9.80
N GLN A 37 29.02 15.96 -9.38
CA GLN A 37 28.55 15.76 -8.02
C GLN A 37 28.15 14.30 -7.74
N VAL A 38 27.54 13.63 -8.72
CA VAL A 38 27.25 12.19 -8.63
C VAL A 38 28.56 11.40 -8.57
N ALA A 39 29.53 11.68 -9.42
CA ALA A 39 30.83 11.02 -9.39
C ALA A 39 31.57 11.28 -8.07
N LYS A 40 31.49 12.49 -7.50
CA LYS A 40 32.04 12.79 -6.18
C LYS A 40 31.37 11.99 -5.07
N LEU A 41 30.05 11.78 -5.15
CA LEU A 41 29.29 10.98 -4.20
C LEU A 41 29.70 9.50 -4.30
N GLU A 42 29.76 8.94 -5.52
CA GLU A 42 30.22 7.57 -5.77
C GLU A 42 31.66 7.34 -5.27
N SER A 43 32.57 8.29 -5.58
CA SER A 43 33.95 8.21 -5.10
C SER A 43 34.06 8.30 -3.58
N GLY A 44 33.22 9.10 -2.91
CA GLY A 44 33.21 9.25 -1.47
C GLY A 44 32.67 8.00 -0.75
N ILE A 45 31.73 7.30 -1.37
CA ILE A 45 31.14 6.05 -0.84
C ILE A 45 32.01 4.83 -1.25
N GLY A 46 32.72 4.92 -2.37
CA GLY A 46 33.60 3.85 -2.86
C GLY A 46 32.90 2.81 -3.74
N VAL A 47 31.61 3.03 -4.09
CA VAL A 47 30.85 2.11 -4.96
C VAL A 47 30.01 2.90 -5.98
N PRO A 48 29.77 2.35 -7.18
CA PRO A 48 28.90 2.97 -8.16
C PRO A 48 27.45 2.93 -7.69
N LEU A 49 26.73 4.04 -7.82
CA LEU A 49 25.32 4.17 -7.46
C LEU A 49 24.41 4.02 -8.70
N PHE A 50 24.95 4.26 -9.89
CA PHE A 50 24.26 4.09 -11.15
C PHE A 50 24.98 3.14 -12.08
N ALA A 51 24.22 2.32 -12.81
CA ALA A 51 24.66 1.61 -13.99
C ALA A 51 24.29 2.44 -15.22
N ARG A 52 25.26 2.64 -16.15
CA ARG A 52 25.06 3.40 -17.39
C ARG A 52 24.65 2.48 -18.52
N HIS A 53 23.58 2.82 -19.23
CA HIS A 53 23.08 2.09 -20.39
C HIS A 53 22.86 3.05 -21.57
N PRO A 54 22.77 2.54 -22.81
CA PRO A 54 22.48 3.39 -23.98
C PRO A 54 21.15 4.15 -23.88
N ARG A 55 20.24 3.70 -23.03
CA ARG A 55 18.91 4.31 -22.83
C ARG A 55 18.81 5.15 -21.55
N GLY A 56 19.92 5.40 -20.85
CA GLY A 56 19.92 6.20 -19.63
C GLY A 56 20.69 5.54 -18.48
N MET A 57 20.34 5.92 -17.26
CA MET A 57 20.96 5.46 -16.02
C MET A 57 19.95 4.70 -15.17
N THR A 58 20.35 3.54 -14.64
CA THR A 58 19.56 2.77 -13.68
C THR A 58 20.32 2.68 -12.37
N LEU A 59 19.59 2.59 -11.25
CA LEU A 59 20.21 2.42 -9.93
C LEU A 59 20.87 1.05 -9.81
N THR A 60 22.02 1.02 -9.17
CA THR A 60 22.60 -0.21 -8.62
C THR A 60 21.89 -0.59 -7.32
N GLU A 61 22.21 -1.74 -6.74
CA GLU A 61 21.73 -2.10 -5.40
C GLU A 61 22.13 -1.06 -4.35
N ALA A 62 23.41 -0.61 -4.39
CA ALA A 62 23.91 0.46 -3.53
C ALA A 62 23.18 1.78 -3.79
N GLY A 63 22.89 2.11 -5.05
CA GLY A 63 22.09 3.26 -5.44
C GLY A 63 20.68 3.20 -4.89
N SER A 64 20.02 2.05 -4.95
CA SER A 64 18.68 1.83 -4.40
C SER A 64 18.64 2.03 -2.88
N ARG A 65 19.64 1.51 -2.17
CA ARG A 65 19.79 1.72 -0.72
C ARG A 65 20.03 3.20 -0.37
N LEU A 66 20.88 3.88 -1.13
CA LEU A 66 21.10 5.32 -0.94
C LEU A 66 19.86 6.14 -1.29
N LEU A 67 19.08 5.77 -2.32
CA LEU A 67 17.83 6.44 -2.67
C LEU A 67 16.84 6.42 -1.52
N ALA A 68 16.67 5.26 -0.88
CA ALA A 68 15.81 5.13 0.30
C ALA A 68 16.27 6.05 1.44
N HIS A 69 17.58 6.13 1.71
CA HIS A 69 18.14 7.04 2.71
C HIS A 69 17.96 8.51 2.33
N ALA A 70 18.28 8.87 1.08
CA ALA A 70 18.21 10.25 0.61
C ALA A 70 16.78 10.82 0.65
N ARG A 71 15.78 10.03 0.26
CA ARG A 71 14.37 10.41 0.33
C ARG A 71 13.92 10.62 1.78
N ARG A 72 14.36 9.75 2.70
CA ARG A 72 14.10 9.94 4.13
C ARG A 72 14.66 11.26 4.63
N THR A 73 15.93 11.52 4.33
CA THR A 73 16.63 12.76 4.74
C THR A 73 15.95 14.00 4.15
N GLU A 74 15.46 13.93 2.91
CA GLU A 74 14.70 15.02 2.27
C GLU A 74 13.40 15.31 3.00
N THR A 75 12.62 14.28 3.32
CA THR A 75 11.37 14.40 4.09
C THR A 75 11.62 14.99 5.47
N GLU A 76 12.59 14.44 6.21
CA GLU A 76 12.96 14.93 7.55
C GLU A 76 13.45 16.38 7.51
N SER A 77 14.25 16.74 6.51
CA SER A 77 14.74 18.12 6.33
C SER A 77 13.61 19.10 6.02
N THR A 78 12.66 18.70 5.17
CA THR A 78 11.50 19.53 4.82
C THR A 78 10.61 19.75 6.05
N THR A 79 10.35 18.69 6.80
CA THR A 79 9.59 18.74 8.06
C THR A 79 10.26 19.68 9.04
N LEU A 80 11.57 19.55 9.28
CA LEU A 80 12.32 20.42 10.19
C LEU A 80 12.27 21.90 9.77
N VAL A 81 12.38 22.20 8.46
CA VAL A 81 12.28 23.58 7.97
C VAL A 81 10.90 24.17 8.24
N GLU A 82 9.84 23.38 8.06
CA GLU A 82 8.48 23.81 8.37
C GLU A 82 8.29 24.02 9.88
N GLU A 83 8.84 23.13 10.69
CA GLU A 83 8.88 23.27 12.15
C GLU A 83 9.51 24.58 12.59
N LEU A 84 10.69 24.87 12.08
CA LEU A 84 11.43 26.09 12.41
C LEU A 84 10.72 27.36 11.92
N ARG A 85 10.00 27.31 10.79
CA ARG A 85 9.25 28.46 10.25
C ARG A 85 8.00 28.79 11.03
N THR A 86 7.33 27.78 11.57
CA THR A 86 6.05 27.96 12.25
C THR A 86 6.20 28.32 13.73
N GLY A 87 7.42 28.22 14.30
CA GLY A 87 7.70 28.54 15.71
C GLY A 87 6.94 27.67 16.73
N ARG A 88 6.18 26.71 16.23
CA ARG A 88 5.51 25.69 17.03
C ARG A 88 6.36 24.45 16.93
N GLY A 89 6.70 23.80 18.03
CA GLY A 89 7.30 22.47 18.04
C GLY A 89 6.39 21.57 17.20
N ALA A 90 6.72 21.45 15.91
CA ALA A 90 5.78 20.89 14.95
C ALA A 90 5.93 19.39 14.98
N GLU A 91 5.02 18.78 15.65
CA GLU A 91 4.55 17.46 15.27
C GLU A 91 4.24 17.52 13.77
N ALA A 92 4.87 16.67 12.98
CA ALA A 92 4.63 16.65 11.55
C ALA A 92 3.13 16.60 11.30
N ARG A 93 2.59 17.67 10.73
CA ARG A 93 1.15 17.85 10.54
C ARG A 93 0.62 17.04 9.35
N SER A 94 1.38 16.10 8.86
CA SER A 94 0.97 15.22 7.79
C SER A 94 1.39 13.78 8.06
N VAL A 95 0.51 12.84 7.70
CA VAL A 95 0.77 11.41 7.73
C VAL A 95 0.57 10.85 6.33
N ALA A 96 1.60 10.19 5.81
CA ALA A 96 1.53 9.49 4.54
C ALA A 96 1.21 8.02 4.75
N VAL A 97 0.11 7.56 4.18
CA VAL A 97 -0.39 6.19 4.29
C VAL A 97 -0.31 5.52 2.93
N ALA A 98 0.31 4.35 2.84
CA ALA A 98 0.20 3.48 1.69
C ALA A 98 -0.70 2.30 2.02
N CYS A 99 -1.67 1.97 1.19
CA CYS A 99 -2.55 0.85 1.50
C CYS A 99 -3.00 0.08 0.27
N SER A 100 -3.31 -1.21 0.47
CA SER A 100 -4.03 -1.99 -0.52
C SER A 100 -5.49 -1.54 -0.59
N GLU A 101 -6.12 -1.67 -1.76
CA GLU A 101 -7.45 -1.12 -2.04
C GLU A 101 -8.52 -1.56 -1.03
N GLY A 102 -8.48 -2.80 -0.57
CA GLY A 102 -9.44 -3.29 0.42
C GLY A 102 -9.48 -2.47 1.72
N PHE A 103 -8.36 -1.86 2.12
CA PHE A 103 -8.28 -0.98 3.29
C PHE A 103 -8.63 0.47 2.98
N ALA A 104 -8.40 0.90 1.74
CA ALA A 104 -8.69 2.25 1.29
C ALA A 104 -10.18 2.57 1.28
N ARG A 105 -11.02 1.55 1.20
CA ARG A 105 -12.47 1.72 1.13
C ARG A 105 -13.11 2.10 2.46
N ARG A 106 -12.62 1.58 3.58
CA ARG A 106 -13.26 1.75 4.90
C ARG A 106 -12.28 1.96 6.05
N LEU A 107 -11.39 1.00 6.31
CA LEU A 107 -10.52 1.04 7.49
C LEU A 107 -9.72 2.34 7.55
N VAL A 108 -8.98 2.65 6.49
CA VAL A 108 -8.10 3.83 6.46
C VAL A 108 -8.89 5.14 6.52
N PRO A 109 -9.95 5.37 5.71
CA PRO A 109 -10.74 6.61 5.80
C PRO A 109 -11.42 6.80 7.15
N ARG A 110 -11.95 5.74 7.77
CA ARG A 110 -12.56 5.80 9.11
C ARG A 110 -11.52 6.16 10.17
N ALA A 111 -10.38 5.48 10.17
CA ALA A 111 -9.30 5.80 11.10
C ALA A 111 -8.81 7.25 10.94
N ILE A 112 -8.74 7.77 9.69
CA ILE A 112 -8.39 9.18 9.44
C ILE A 112 -9.47 10.11 10.00
N ALA A 113 -10.75 9.81 9.78
CA ALA A 113 -11.84 10.62 10.30
C ALA A 113 -11.81 10.67 11.84
N ASP A 114 -11.69 9.51 12.49
CA ASP A 114 -11.60 9.40 13.94
C ASP A 114 -10.38 10.15 14.49
N PHE A 115 -9.21 10.01 13.84
CA PHE A 115 -8.00 10.72 14.25
C PHE A 115 -8.16 12.23 14.16
N ARG A 116 -8.75 12.72 13.06
CA ARG A 116 -8.95 14.15 12.82
C ARG A 116 -9.98 14.80 13.75
N CYS A 117 -10.89 14.02 14.35
CA CYS A 117 -11.77 14.57 15.40
C CYS A 117 -10.97 15.09 16.60
N ALA A 118 -9.88 14.42 16.98
CA ALA A 118 -9.00 14.88 18.06
C ALA A 118 -7.85 15.79 17.58
N HIS A 119 -7.44 15.64 16.31
CA HIS A 119 -6.28 16.31 15.71
C HIS A 119 -6.63 16.94 14.35
N PRO A 120 -7.49 18.00 14.32
CA PRO A 120 -8.02 18.57 13.07
C PRO A 120 -6.95 19.18 12.15
N ASP A 121 -5.81 19.57 12.72
CA ASP A 121 -4.69 20.19 12.01
C ASP A 121 -3.82 19.17 11.24
N VAL A 122 -4.02 17.86 11.47
CA VAL A 122 -3.23 16.82 10.79
C VAL A 122 -3.81 16.53 9.40
N ALA A 123 -2.97 16.67 8.39
CA ALA A 123 -3.30 16.33 7.01
C ALA A 123 -2.89 14.87 6.72
N PHE A 124 -3.58 14.24 5.80
CA PHE A 124 -3.28 12.88 5.38
C PHE A 124 -3.10 12.80 3.87
N ARG A 125 -2.12 12.01 3.43
CA ARG A 125 -2.00 11.55 2.05
C ARG A 125 -2.17 10.04 2.04
N VAL A 126 -3.09 9.54 1.22
CA VAL A 126 -3.33 8.11 1.07
C VAL A 126 -3.00 7.70 -0.35
N ASP A 127 -2.05 6.80 -0.48
CA ASP A 127 -1.66 6.19 -1.75
C ASP A 127 -2.21 4.76 -1.80
N VAL A 128 -3.18 4.53 -2.69
CA VAL A 128 -3.74 3.20 -2.92
C VAL A 128 -2.88 2.49 -3.95
N VAL A 129 -2.22 1.42 -3.53
CA VAL A 129 -1.18 0.75 -4.33
C VAL A 129 -1.19 -0.76 -4.12
N ALA A 130 -0.49 -1.49 -4.99
CA ALA A 130 -0.30 -2.93 -4.83
C ALA A 130 0.47 -3.25 -3.53
N ARG A 131 0.26 -4.46 -2.98
CA ARG A 131 0.83 -4.91 -1.69
C ARG A 131 2.34 -4.69 -1.57
N GLN A 132 3.09 -5.08 -2.58
CA GLN A 132 4.56 -4.96 -2.58
C GLN A 132 5.00 -3.50 -2.63
N GLU A 133 4.28 -2.68 -3.39
CA GLU A 133 4.51 -1.25 -3.48
C GLU A 133 4.21 -0.53 -2.17
N ALA A 134 3.16 -0.94 -1.43
CA ALA A 134 2.85 -0.37 -0.12
C ALA A 134 4.01 -0.61 0.87
N THR A 135 4.52 -1.85 0.94
CA THR A 135 5.68 -2.19 1.76
C THR A 135 6.92 -1.42 1.32
N ARG A 136 7.20 -1.36 0.01
CA ARG A 136 8.34 -0.61 -0.54
C ARG A 136 8.30 0.87 -0.15
N ARG A 137 7.13 1.51 -0.22
CA ARG A 137 6.97 2.93 0.14
C ARG A 137 7.32 3.22 1.59
N VAL A 138 7.00 2.32 2.50
CA VAL A 138 7.41 2.44 3.90
C VAL A 138 8.92 2.29 4.04
N VAL A 139 9.52 1.28 3.42
CA VAL A 139 10.97 1.06 3.44
C VAL A 139 11.73 2.26 2.88
N GLU A 140 11.24 2.85 1.80
CA GLU A 140 11.84 4.03 1.15
C GLU A 140 11.50 5.36 1.84
N GLY A 141 10.63 5.34 2.86
CA GLY A 141 10.21 6.56 3.56
C GLY A 141 9.27 7.46 2.77
N LEU A 142 8.62 6.92 1.73
CA LEU A 142 7.57 7.60 0.96
C LEU A 142 6.20 7.53 1.64
N ALA A 143 6.04 6.59 2.58
CA ALA A 143 4.91 6.48 3.48
C ALA A 143 5.40 6.27 4.91
N ASP A 144 4.65 6.79 5.89
CA ASP A 144 4.92 6.61 7.31
C ASP A 144 4.41 5.27 7.81
N VAL A 145 3.28 4.82 7.26
CA VAL A 145 2.63 3.56 7.61
C VAL A 145 2.06 2.91 6.36
N ALA A 146 2.13 1.59 6.29
CA ALA A 146 1.42 0.81 5.29
C ALA A 146 0.37 -0.10 5.94
N VAL A 147 -0.77 -0.25 5.26
CA VAL A 147 -1.78 -1.25 5.59
C VAL A 147 -1.99 -2.12 4.37
N THR A 148 -1.52 -3.36 4.45
CA THR A 148 -1.46 -4.22 3.27
C THR A 148 -1.73 -5.67 3.60
N TYR A 149 -2.02 -6.48 2.58
CA TYR A 149 -2.12 -7.92 2.71
C TYR A 149 -0.77 -8.59 2.48
N THR A 150 -0.52 -9.68 3.19
CA THR A 150 0.67 -10.52 2.99
C THR A 150 0.31 -11.99 3.07
N MET A 151 1.14 -12.84 2.47
CA MET A 151 1.05 -14.30 2.54
C MET A 151 2.35 -14.92 3.08
N GLY A 152 3.23 -14.11 3.66
CA GLY A 152 4.50 -14.59 4.20
C GLY A 152 5.31 -13.49 4.87
N PRO A 153 6.49 -13.84 5.39
CA PRO A 153 7.37 -12.90 6.09
C PRO A 153 7.70 -11.68 5.23
N GLN A 154 7.75 -10.52 5.86
CA GLN A 154 8.19 -9.28 5.25
C GLN A 154 9.53 -8.87 5.86
N HIS A 155 10.47 -8.51 5.00
CA HIS A 155 11.78 -8.02 5.41
C HIS A 155 11.84 -6.50 5.35
N ASP A 156 12.74 -5.89 6.11
CA ASP A 156 13.01 -4.45 6.13
C ASP A 156 11.85 -3.57 6.63
N VAL A 157 10.78 -4.16 7.14
CA VAL A 157 9.69 -3.46 7.82
C VAL A 157 9.48 -4.02 9.23
N ARG A 158 8.96 -3.17 10.09
CA ARG A 158 8.42 -3.55 11.38
C ARG A 158 6.93 -3.79 11.24
N VAL A 159 6.49 -4.99 11.58
CA VAL A 159 5.07 -5.36 11.61
C VAL A 159 4.51 -4.99 12.96
N GLU A 160 3.68 -3.95 13.01
CA GLU A 160 3.04 -3.46 14.24
C GLU A 160 1.82 -4.32 14.63
N CYS A 161 1.16 -4.88 13.63
CA CYS A 161 0.02 -5.78 13.81
C CYS A 161 -0.10 -6.69 12.58
N ALA A 162 -0.48 -7.95 12.83
CA ALA A 162 -0.87 -8.91 11.81
C ALA A 162 -2.15 -9.61 12.25
N VAL A 163 -3.13 -9.71 11.34
CA VAL A 163 -4.38 -10.45 11.58
C VAL A 163 -4.74 -11.25 10.33
N VAL A 164 -5.21 -12.49 10.51
CA VAL A 164 -5.69 -13.32 9.39
C VAL A 164 -6.97 -12.69 8.83
N VAL A 165 -7.05 -12.54 7.51
CA VAL A 165 -8.21 -11.98 6.81
C VAL A 165 -8.78 -13.03 5.87
N PRO A 166 -9.85 -13.75 6.26
CA PRO A 166 -10.55 -14.66 5.36
C PRO A 166 -11.08 -13.94 4.12
N VAL A 167 -11.58 -14.73 3.20
CA VAL A 167 -12.22 -14.23 1.98
C VAL A 167 -13.72 -14.50 2.09
N ALA A 168 -14.52 -13.51 1.68
CA ALA A 168 -15.95 -13.64 1.51
C ALA A 168 -16.36 -13.42 0.04
N ALA A 169 -17.41 -14.07 -0.38
CA ALA A 169 -18.08 -13.77 -1.63
C ALA A 169 -18.99 -12.55 -1.46
N ILE A 170 -18.98 -11.65 -2.44
CA ILE A 170 -19.96 -10.58 -2.59
C ILE A 170 -21.10 -11.16 -3.42
N VAL A 171 -22.31 -11.18 -2.85
CA VAL A 171 -23.48 -11.83 -3.40
C VAL A 171 -24.64 -10.83 -3.49
N PRO A 172 -25.40 -10.75 -4.57
CA PRO A 172 -26.58 -9.87 -4.62
C PRO A 172 -27.62 -10.25 -3.56
N LEU A 173 -28.31 -9.29 -3.00
CA LEU A 173 -29.46 -9.58 -2.13
C LEU A 173 -30.50 -10.41 -2.89
N GLY A 174 -31.03 -11.46 -2.23
CA GLY A 174 -32.00 -12.39 -2.82
C GLY A 174 -31.40 -13.47 -3.72
N HIS A 175 -30.08 -13.53 -3.86
CA HIS A 175 -29.40 -14.65 -4.51
C HIS A 175 -29.47 -15.91 -3.63
N GLU A 176 -29.57 -17.10 -4.21
CA GLU A 176 -29.69 -18.37 -3.47
C GLU A 176 -28.54 -18.68 -2.49
N LEU A 177 -27.38 -18.07 -2.69
CA LEU A 177 -26.25 -18.16 -1.78
C LEU A 177 -26.30 -17.11 -0.65
N ALA A 178 -27.18 -16.11 -0.72
CA ALA A 178 -27.19 -14.99 0.21
C ALA A 178 -27.51 -15.41 1.66
N ASP A 179 -28.34 -16.45 1.83
CA ASP A 179 -28.77 -16.95 3.11
C ASP A 179 -27.89 -18.10 3.65
N ARG A 180 -26.77 -18.39 3.00
CA ARG A 180 -25.83 -19.42 3.44
C ARG A 180 -24.86 -18.86 4.49
N ASP A 181 -24.65 -19.61 5.58
CA ASP A 181 -23.64 -19.26 6.60
C ASP A 181 -22.23 -19.25 6.02
N ARG A 182 -21.97 -20.13 5.05
CA ARG A 182 -20.69 -20.26 4.32
C ARG A 182 -20.89 -21.00 3.01
N ILE A 183 -19.99 -20.81 2.07
CA ILE A 183 -19.98 -21.53 0.78
C ILE A 183 -18.60 -22.11 0.50
N GLY A 184 -18.57 -23.21 -0.24
CA GLY A 184 -17.34 -23.77 -0.79
C GLY A 184 -16.85 -23.01 -2.03
N LEU A 185 -15.63 -23.28 -2.43
CA LEU A 185 -15.07 -22.70 -3.66
C LEU A 185 -15.82 -23.20 -4.91
N ALA A 186 -16.24 -24.47 -4.91
CA ALA A 186 -17.04 -25.04 -5.99
C ALA A 186 -18.40 -24.36 -6.13
N ASP A 187 -19.10 -24.05 -5.02
CA ASP A 187 -20.36 -23.32 -5.05
C ASP A 187 -20.19 -21.94 -5.69
N LEU A 188 -19.12 -21.22 -5.31
CA LEU A 188 -18.78 -19.91 -5.87
C LEU A 188 -18.49 -20.00 -7.37
N CYS A 189 -17.74 -20.99 -7.80
CA CYS A 189 -17.30 -21.18 -9.19
C CYS A 189 -18.43 -21.67 -10.13
N ALA A 190 -19.60 -22.02 -9.60
CA ALA A 190 -20.77 -22.34 -10.41
C ALA A 190 -21.40 -21.09 -11.09
N TYR A 191 -21.02 -19.90 -10.66
CA TYR A 191 -21.56 -18.62 -11.17
C TYR A 191 -20.49 -17.81 -11.91
N PRO A 192 -20.92 -16.86 -12.76
CA PRO A 192 -19.99 -15.88 -13.34
C PRO A 192 -19.25 -15.11 -12.25
N LEU A 193 -17.93 -14.97 -12.37
CA LEU A 193 -17.09 -14.33 -11.36
C LEU A 193 -16.44 -13.05 -11.87
N ALA A 194 -16.47 -12.02 -11.05
CA ALA A 194 -15.56 -10.90 -11.11
C ALA A 194 -14.35 -11.19 -10.21
N LEU A 195 -13.17 -11.20 -10.78
CA LEU A 195 -11.91 -11.47 -10.06
C LEU A 195 -10.96 -10.29 -10.17
N ALA A 196 -10.13 -10.13 -9.16
CA ALA A 196 -9.01 -9.20 -9.22
C ALA A 196 -7.98 -9.64 -10.27
N SER A 197 -7.17 -8.69 -10.76
CA SER A 197 -6.09 -8.98 -11.69
C SER A 197 -5.04 -9.92 -11.09
N PRO A 198 -4.34 -10.69 -11.93
CA PRO A 198 -3.19 -11.50 -11.49
C PRO A 198 -2.16 -10.67 -10.71
N GLY A 199 -1.53 -11.28 -9.71
CA GLY A 199 -0.55 -10.62 -8.83
C GLY A 199 -1.13 -9.99 -7.57
N THR A 200 -2.46 -9.96 -7.41
CA THR A 200 -3.08 -9.64 -6.11
C THR A 200 -3.11 -10.89 -5.22
N SER A 201 -2.93 -10.72 -3.91
CA SER A 201 -2.98 -11.87 -2.97
C SER A 201 -4.30 -12.63 -3.01
N GLN A 202 -5.39 -11.93 -3.24
CA GLN A 202 -6.72 -12.54 -3.36
C GLN A 202 -6.83 -13.42 -4.60
N ARG A 203 -6.32 -12.93 -5.75
CA ARG A 203 -6.32 -13.70 -7.00
C ARG A 203 -5.37 -14.89 -6.93
N GLU A 204 -4.19 -14.72 -6.36
CA GLU A 204 -3.24 -15.82 -6.16
C GLU A 204 -3.83 -16.94 -5.31
N LEU A 205 -4.49 -16.60 -4.18
CA LEU A 205 -5.15 -17.61 -3.32
C LEU A 205 -6.33 -18.28 -4.01
N PHE A 206 -7.13 -17.51 -4.78
CA PHE A 206 -8.22 -18.07 -5.58
C PHE A 206 -7.70 -19.08 -6.61
N ASP A 207 -6.67 -18.70 -7.37
CA ASP A 207 -6.11 -19.57 -8.41
C ASP A 207 -5.50 -20.85 -7.80
N ILE A 208 -4.83 -20.75 -6.63
CA ILE A 208 -4.32 -21.93 -5.90
C ILE A 208 -5.48 -22.82 -5.44
N GLY A 209 -6.53 -22.24 -4.83
CA GLY A 209 -7.70 -22.99 -4.38
C GLY A 209 -8.41 -23.71 -5.52
N ALA A 210 -8.66 -23.01 -6.62
CA ALA A 210 -9.27 -23.59 -7.81
C ALA A 210 -8.42 -24.73 -8.40
N GLN A 211 -7.10 -24.57 -8.44
CA GLN A 211 -6.19 -25.61 -8.90
C GLN A 211 -6.22 -26.85 -8.00
N LEU A 212 -6.24 -26.67 -6.67
CA LEU A 212 -6.31 -27.78 -5.71
C LEU A 212 -7.62 -28.58 -5.82
N GLU A 213 -8.71 -27.93 -6.16
CA GLU A 213 -10.01 -28.60 -6.39
C GLU A 213 -10.21 -29.05 -7.85
N GLY A 214 -9.23 -28.83 -8.74
CA GLY A 214 -9.35 -29.18 -10.15
C GLY A 214 -10.38 -28.32 -10.91
N ILE A 215 -10.70 -27.14 -10.40
CA ILE A 215 -11.68 -26.23 -10.98
C ILE A 215 -11.00 -25.29 -11.96
N THR A 216 -11.53 -25.18 -13.17
CA THR A 216 -11.09 -24.20 -14.17
C THR A 216 -12.12 -23.09 -14.26
N VAL A 217 -11.70 -21.85 -13.96
CA VAL A 217 -12.58 -20.68 -14.00
C VAL A 217 -12.18 -19.76 -15.15
N ARG A 218 -13.18 -19.32 -15.90
CA ARG A 218 -13.06 -18.24 -16.88
C ARG A 218 -13.78 -17.02 -16.28
N PRO A 219 -13.05 -16.02 -15.75
CA PRO A 219 -13.69 -14.85 -15.14
C PRO A 219 -14.59 -14.11 -16.15
N ALA A 220 -15.75 -13.69 -15.71
CA ALA A 220 -16.64 -12.82 -16.49
C ALA A 220 -16.15 -11.36 -16.49
N LEU A 221 -15.50 -10.95 -15.41
CA LEU A 221 -14.86 -9.64 -15.28
C LEU A 221 -13.49 -9.79 -14.59
N VAL A 222 -12.47 -9.14 -15.11
CA VAL A 222 -11.18 -8.95 -14.42
C VAL A 222 -10.95 -7.46 -14.23
N CYS A 223 -10.75 -7.04 -12.99
CA CYS A 223 -10.58 -5.62 -12.68
C CYS A 223 -9.70 -5.39 -11.46
N ASP A 224 -8.83 -4.39 -11.53
CA ASP A 224 -7.92 -4.02 -10.43
C ASP A 224 -8.62 -3.28 -9.29
N SER A 225 -9.83 -2.78 -9.53
CA SER A 225 -10.59 -2.02 -8.55
C SER A 225 -11.80 -2.78 -8.04
N LEU A 226 -12.09 -2.65 -6.74
CA LEU A 226 -13.25 -3.25 -6.10
C LEU A 226 -14.57 -2.57 -6.52
N ALA A 227 -14.57 -1.28 -6.81
CA ALA A 227 -15.80 -0.56 -7.15
C ALA A 227 -16.52 -1.12 -8.38
N PRO A 228 -15.86 -1.39 -9.54
CA PRO A 228 -16.48 -2.07 -10.65
C PRO A 228 -16.92 -3.51 -10.34
N GLN A 229 -16.22 -4.23 -9.48
CA GLN A 229 -16.61 -5.57 -9.05
C GLN A 229 -17.92 -5.53 -8.25
N TYR A 230 -18.07 -4.58 -7.33
CA TYR A 230 -19.30 -4.36 -6.59
C TYR A 230 -20.48 -4.02 -7.53
N GLU A 231 -20.25 -3.12 -8.47
CA GLU A 231 -21.32 -2.72 -9.40
C GLU A 231 -21.71 -3.87 -10.34
N PHE A 232 -20.76 -4.68 -10.79
CA PHE A 232 -21.02 -5.89 -11.55
C PHE A 232 -21.94 -6.86 -10.79
N VAL A 233 -21.66 -7.07 -9.49
CA VAL A 233 -22.49 -7.92 -8.63
C VAL A 233 -23.89 -7.32 -8.44
N ARG A 234 -23.99 -6.03 -8.13
CA ARG A 234 -25.26 -5.31 -7.95
C ARG A 234 -26.15 -5.35 -9.20
N ALA A 235 -25.51 -5.28 -10.37
CA ALA A 235 -26.21 -5.37 -11.66
C ALA A 235 -26.63 -6.80 -12.05
N GLY A 236 -26.37 -7.80 -11.19
CA GLY A 236 -26.69 -9.19 -11.46
C GLY A 236 -25.73 -9.88 -12.44
N GLY A 237 -24.56 -9.33 -12.67
CA GLY A 237 -23.55 -9.88 -13.58
C GLY A 237 -22.86 -11.16 -13.06
N GLY A 238 -22.98 -11.44 -11.77
CA GLY A 238 -22.38 -12.60 -11.12
C GLY A 238 -21.93 -12.29 -9.68
N LEU A 239 -20.90 -12.97 -9.21
CA LEU A 239 -20.36 -12.84 -7.86
C LEU A 239 -18.95 -12.26 -7.90
N ALA A 240 -18.45 -11.77 -6.76
CA ALA A 240 -17.08 -11.32 -6.62
C ALA A 240 -16.49 -11.79 -5.27
N LEU A 241 -15.21 -11.54 -5.05
CA LEU A 241 -14.54 -11.85 -3.80
C LEU A 241 -14.04 -10.57 -3.12
N VAL A 242 -14.02 -10.59 -1.79
CA VAL A 242 -13.47 -9.49 -0.97
C VAL A 242 -12.78 -10.08 0.26
N GLY A 243 -11.82 -9.34 0.83
CA GLY A 243 -11.29 -9.66 2.16
C GLY A 243 -12.31 -9.35 3.22
N ASP A 244 -12.60 -10.32 4.07
CA ASP A 244 -13.48 -10.14 5.20
C ASP A 244 -12.72 -9.42 6.34
N LEU A 245 -13.02 -8.16 6.55
CA LEU A 245 -12.46 -7.32 7.61
C LEU A 245 -13.40 -7.19 8.83
N GLY A 246 -14.48 -8.01 8.89
CA GLY A 246 -15.43 -8.02 10.03
C GLY A 246 -16.54 -6.96 9.93
N ASP A 247 -16.47 -6.05 8.98
CA ASP A 247 -17.40 -4.90 8.80
C ASP A 247 -18.57 -5.23 7.82
N ILE A 248 -18.72 -6.51 7.54
CA ILE A 248 -19.56 -7.05 6.46
C ILE A 248 -21.04 -6.74 6.68
N GLU A 249 -21.53 -6.90 7.90
CA GLU A 249 -22.96 -6.73 8.19
C GLU A 249 -23.48 -5.30 8.05
N GLN A 250 -22.65 -4.30 8.39
CA GLN A 250 -23.04 -2.89 8.26
C GLN A 250 -23.05 -2.41 6.81
N SER A 251 -22.34 -3.10 5.92
CA SER A 251 -22.29 -2.78 4.49
C SER A 251 -23.46 -3.33 3.70
N ALA A 252 -23.95 -4.50 4.05
CA ALA A 252 -24.98 -5.22 3.31
C ALA A 252 -26.25 -4.40 3.10
N ALA A 253 -26.74 -3.76 4.15
CA ALA A 253 -27.99 -2.99 4.09
C ALA A 253 -27.93 -1.75 3.18
N THR A 254 -26.74 -1.15 3.03
CA THR A 254 -26.55 0.10 2.25
C THR A 254 -26.12 -0.16 0.81
N GLU A 255 -25.54 -1.33 0.51
CA GLU A 255 -24.86 -1.59 -0.77
C GLU A 255 -25.68 -2.50 -1.71
N GLY A 256 -26.80 -3.05 -1.26
CA GLY A 256 -27.63 -3.96 -2.08
C GLY A 256 -26.97 -5.31 -2.37
N VAL A 257 -25.97 -5.67 -1.57
CA VAL A 257 -25.26 -6.96 -1.62
C VAL A 257 -25.14 -7.54 -0.23
N THR A 258 -24.87 -8.82 -0.13
CA THR A 258 -24.46 -9.47 1.11
C THR A 258 -23.12 -10.15 0.92
N TYR A 259 -22.55 -10.60 2.03
CA TYR A 259 -21.23 -11.23 2.05
C TYR A 259 -21.35 -12.61 2.66
N VAL A 260 -20.88 -13.60 1.95
CA VAL A 260 -20.93 -14.99 2.39
C VAL A 260 -19.50 -15.50 2.54
N PRO A 261 -19.09 -15.95 3.74
CA PRO A 261 -17.76 -16.49 3.94
C PRO A 261 -17.45 -17.65 3.00
N VAL A 262 -16.28 -17.64 2.36
CA VAL A 262 -15.81 -18.74 1.53
C VAL A 262 -14.92 -19.67 2.38
N ASP A 263 -15.41 -20.87 2.63
CA ASP A 263 -14.72 -21.86 3.45
C ASP A 263 -13.77 -22.71 2.61
N HIS A 264 -12.54 -22.24 2.50
CA HIS A 264 -11.44 -22.99 1.91
C HIS A 264 -10.13 -22.67 2.66
N PRO A 265 -9.31 -23.69 3.02
CA PRO A 265 -8.11 -23.50 3.85
C PRO A 265 -7.11 -22.49 3.28
N VAL A 266 -7.00 -22.40 1.95
CA VAL A 266 -6.07 -21.49 1.28
C VAL A 266 -6.37 -20.02 1.61
N PHE A 267 -7.61 -19.63 1.82
CA PHE A 267 -8.00 -18.27 2.11
C PHE A 267 -7.63 -17.81 3.54
N ARG A 268 -7.24 -18.76 4.41
CA ARG A 268 -6.74 -18.47 5.77
C ARG A 268 -5.25 -18.12 5.80
N GLN A 269 -4.55 -18.20 4.67
CA GLN A 269 -3.11 -17.92 4.58
C GLN A 269 -2.79 -16.43 4.41
N ARG A 270 -3.82 -15.59 4.25
CA ARG A 270 -3.63 -14.16 4.05
C ARG A 270 -3.79 -13.40 5.36
N GLU A 271 -2.81 -12.54 5.63
CA GLU A 271 -2.84 -11.61 6.77
C GLU A 271 -2.98 -10.17 6.28
N ALA A 272 -3.72 -9.37 7.03
CA ALA A 272 -3.62 -7.92 7.00
C ALA A 272 -2.52 -7.49 7.95
N GLN A 273 -1.62 -6.62 7.50
CA GLN A 273 -0.54 -6.10 8.31
C GLN A 273 -0.54 -4.58 8.32
N VAL A 274 -0.29 -4.01 9.50
CA VAL A 274 0.14 -2.62 9.67
C VAL A 274 1.66 -2.63 9.76
N GLN A 275 2.32 -1.93 8.84
CA GLN A 275 3.77 -1.95 8.69
C GLN A 275 4.34 -0.54 8.83
N THR A 276 5.50 -0.42 9.50
CA THR A 276 6.30 0.81 9.61
C THR A 276 7.76 0.51 9.23
N ALA A 277 8.54 1.56 8.96
CA ALA A 277 9.96 1.38 8.62
C ALA A 277 10.77 0.93 9.83
N THR A 278 11.70 -0.01 9.62
CA THR A 278 12.73 -0.31 10.61
C THR A 278 13.75 0.82 10.68
N GLY A 279 14.27 1.12 11.88
CA GLY A 279 15.36 2.09 12.07
C GLY A 279 14.99 3.56 11.85
N ARG A 280 13.71 3.88 11.63
CA ARG A 280 13.20 5.25 11.58
C ARG A 280 12.46 5.59 12.87
N ARG A 281 12.65 6.83 13.34
CA ARG A 281 11.81 7.38 14.39
C ARG A 281 10.61 8.08 13.72
N PRO A 282 9.40 7.54 13.79
CA PRO A 282 8.23 8.17 13.19
C PRO A 282 7.90 9.47 13.91
N SER A 283 7.21 10.38 13.22
CA SER A 283 6.63 11.57 13.87
C SER A 283 5.61 11.15 14.92
N TRP A 284 5.29 12.07 15.83
CA TRP A 284 4.26 11.82 16.83
C TRP A 284 2.91 11.46 16.17
N SER A 285 2.49 12.24 15.16
CA SER A 285 1.24 12.00 14.43
C SER A 285 1.22 10.64 13.75
N ALA A 286 2.34 10.23 13.12
CA ALA A 286 2.46 8.92 12.50
C ALA A 286 2.40 7.79 13.55
N THR A 287 3.03 7.97 14.72
CA THR A 287 2.99 6.99 15.82
C THR A 287 1.56 6.81 16.33
N GLN A 288 0.89 7.91 16.69
CA GLN A 288 -0.47 7.88 17.23
C GLN A 288 -1.47 7.33 16.20
N PHE A 289 -1.34 7.70 14.94
CA PHE A 289 -2.18 7.16 13.87
C PHE A 289 -1.95 5.68 13.63
N THR A 290 -0.70 5.20 13.71
CA THR A 290 -0.37 3.77 13.62
C THR A 290 -1.02 2.97 14.76
N GLU A 291 -0.98 3.48 15.99
CA GLU A 291 -1.64 2.86 17.15
C GLU A 291 -3.17 2.78 16.96
N LEU A 292 -3.77 3.84 16.41
CA LEU A 292 -5.19 3.84 16.08
C LEU A 292 -5.53 2.82 15.00
N LEU A 293 -4.72 2.73 13.93
CA LEU A 293 -4.89 1.71 12.87
C LEU A 293 -4.80 0.29 13.42
N VAL A 294 -3.81 0.02 14.29
CA VAL A 294 -3.65 -1.27 14.95
C VAL A 294 -4.89 -1.61 15.78
N THR A 295 -5.39 -0.65 16.56
CA THR A 295 -6.58 -0.82 17.38
C THR A 295 -7.83 -1.06 16.53
N SER A 296 -7.99 -0.30 15.45
CA SER A 296 -9.11 -0.45 14.52
C SER A 296 -9.08 -1.81 13.81
N LEU A 297 -7.91 -2.22 13.32
CA LEU A 297 -7.76 -3.51 12.63
C LEU A 297 -8.03 -4.71 13.56
N ARG A 298 -7.73 -4.59 14.86
CA ARG A 298 -8.03 -5.64 15.85
C ARG A 298 -9.50 -5.65 16.24
N ARG A 299 -10.12 -4.48 16.39
CA ARG A 299 -11.54 -4.34 16.80
C ARG A 299 -12.48 -4.89 15.74
N ASP A 300 -12.21 -4.64 14.46
CA ASP A 300 -13.00 -5.16 13.36
C ASP A 300 -12.92 -6.70 13.25
N ARG A 301 -12.22 -7.36 14.19
CA ARG A 301 -12.00 -8.80 14.28
C ARG A 301 -12.42 -9.42 15.60
N SER A 302 -12.92 -8.63 16.54
CA SER A 302 -13.52 -9.23 17.75
C SER A 302 -14.86 -9.86 17.38
N PRO A 303 -15.11 -11.14 17.76
CA PRO A 303 -16.33 -11.87 17.44
C PRO A 303 -17.56 -11.22 18.02
#